data_322a6b6159b76163df762b99340d3521
#
_entry.id   322a6b6159b76163df762b99340d3521
#
_cell.length_a   1.000
_cell.length_b   1.000
_cell.length_c   1.000
_cell.angle_alpha   90.00
_cell.angle_beta   90.00
_cell.angle_gamma   90.00
#
_symmetry.space_group_name_H-M   'P 1'
#
loop_
_entity.id
_entity.type
_entity.pdbx_description
1 polymer ?
#
loop_
_entity_poly.entity_id
_entity_poly.type
_entity_poly.pdbx_seq_one_letter_code
_entity_poly.pdbx_strand_id
1 'polypeptide(L)'
;MAKRSKGRSRTAATVGAQAPAPDSALVAVRYIESSALVSALLERDADALKSIRSKIKPITSALTFAEAARAIVRARVAERLTPDAERAAVRALRRFERRCYVVSITDDVLTRVRRPFPVEPVRTLDAVHLATAESLGELPQLITIVTRDDRVRDNAKALGYSVE
;
A
#
# COMPACT_ATOMS: atom_id res chain seq x y z
N MET A 1 -51.39 43.48 44.01
CA MET A 1 -50.27 44.02 43.24
C MET A 1 -49.51 42.86 42.65
N ALA A 2 -49.74 42.57 41.41
CA ALA A 2 -49.06 41.41 40.67
C ALA A 2 -48.08 41.94 39.63
N LYS A 3 -46.79 41.65 39.83
CA LYS A 3 -45.71 41.95 38.84
C LYS A 3 -45.61 40.84 37.78
N ARG A 4 -45.91 41.20 36.55
CA ARG A 4 -45.67 40.35 35.38
C ARG A 4 -44.16 40.30 35.02
N SER A 5 -43.61 39.13 35.02
CA SER A 5 -42.26 38.85 34.49
C SER A 5 -42.35 38.57 33.01
N LYS A 6 -41.61 39.32 32.18
CA LYS A 6 -41.47 39.16 30.74
C LYS A 6 -40.47 38.00 30.43
N GLY A 7 -40.97 36.90 29.84
CA GLY A 7 -40.14 35.87 29.29
C GLY A 7 -39.45 36.36 28.00
N ARG A 8 -38.09 36.27 27.97
CA ARG A 8 -37.29 36.46 26.76
C ARG A 8 -37.19 35.13 26.03
N SER A 9 -37.79 35.09 24.86
CA SER A 9 -37.58 34.04 23.88
C SER A 9 -36.15 34.10 23.35
N ARG A 10 -35.38 33.03 23.58
CA ARG A 10 -34.06 32.82 22.95
C ARG A 10 -34.28 32.03 21.65
N THR A 11 -34.16 32.70 20.51
CA THR A 11 -34.08 32.09 19.21
C THR A 11 -32.80 31.27 19.13
N ALA A 12 -32.94 29.95 18.97
CA ALA A 12 -31.85 29.05 18.68
C ALA A 12 -31.38 29.25 17.22
N ALA A 13 -30.16 29.73 17.05
CA ALA A 13 -29.52 29.78 15.74
C ALA A 13 -29.15 28.35 15.34
N THR A 14 -29.80 27.86 14.30
CA THR A 14 -29.45 26.61 13.63
C THR A 14 -28.12 26.83 12.92
N VAL A 15 -27.02 26.29 13.46
CA VAL A 15 -25.74 26.20 12.78
C VAL A 15 -25.91 25.14 11.67
N GLY A 16 -26.06 25.60 10.45
CA GLY A 16 -26.04 24.75 9.27
C GLY A 16 -24.66 24.09 9.16
N ALA A 17 -24.59 22.78 9.36
CA ALA A 17 -23.44 21.98 9.02
C ALA A 17 -23.23 22.03 7.50
N GLN A 18 -22.28 22.84 7.08
CA GLN A 18 -21.83 22.90 5.70
C GLN A 18 -21.08 21.61 5.42
N ALA A 19 -21.62 20.77 4.53
CA ALA A 19 -20.92 19.59 4.03
C ALA A 19 -19.58 20.02 3.42
N PRO A 20 -18.48 19.27 3.67
CA PRO A 20 -17.21 19.59 3.06
C PRO A 20 -17.34 19.51 1.53
N ALA A 21 -16.79 20.50 0.85
CA ALA A 21 -16.77 20.58 -0.60
C ALA A 21 -16.08 19.33 -1.20
N PRO A 22 -16.55 18.80 -2.35
CA PRO A 22 -15.91 17.69 -3.04
C PRO A 22 -14.74 18.23 -3.88
N ASP A 23 -13.63 18.53 -3.23
CA ASP A 23 -12.38 18.87 -3.94
C ASP A 23 -11.19 18.13 -3.30
N SER A 24 -11.39 16.83 -3.07
CA SER A 24 -10.29 15.89 -2.89
C SER A 24 -10.01 15.31 -4.26
N ALA A 25 -9.04 15.89 -4.98
CA ALA A 25 -8.49 15.27 -6.17
C ALA A 25 -8.15 13.82 -5.81
N LEU A 26 -8.80 12.87 -6.50
CA LEU A 26 -8.61 11.43 -6.29
C LEU A 26 -7.11 11.13 -6.45
N VAL A 27 -6.42 10.95 -5.32
CA VAL A 27 -4.98 10.72 -5.33
C VAL A 27 -4.75 9.27 -5.74
N ALA A 28 -4.19 9.09 -6.94
CA ALA A 28 -3.80 7.76 -7.38
C ALA A 28 -2.76 7.18 -6.41
N VAL A 29 -3.01 5.98 -5.89
CA VAL A 29 -2.15 5.26 -4.97
C VAL A 29 -1.34 4.22 -5.74
N ARG A 30 -0.04 4.11 -5.44
CA ARG A 30 0.82 3.04 -5.97
C ARG A 30 1.26 2.12 -4.84
N TYR A 31 0.74 0.91 -4.85
CA TYR A 31 1.15 -0.14 -3.93
C TYR A 31 2.25 -0.97 -4.57
N ILE A 32 3.44 -0.96 -3.98
CA ILE A 32 4.61 -1.71 -4.47
C ILE A 32 4.67 -3.04 -3.72
N GLU A 33 4.46 -4.12 -4.44
CA GLU A 33 4.61 -5.49 -3.93
C GLU A 33 6.09 -5.92 -3.97
N SER A 34 6.48 -6.90 -3.17
CA SER A 34 7.87 -7.29 -2.94
C SER A 34 8.58 -7.77 -4.20
N SER A 35 7.90 -8.50 -5.09
CA SER A 35 8.50 -9.00 -6.33
C SER A 35 8.96 -7.88 -7.25
N ALA A 36 8.17 -6.81 -7.37
CA ALA A 36 8.54 -5.64 -8.15
C ALA A 36 9.76 -4.91 -7.54
N LEU A 37 9.81 -4.79 -6.21
CA LEU A 37 10.98 -4.19 -5.54
C LEU A 37 12.23 -5.04 -5.72
N VAL A 38 12.12 -6.36 -5.58
CA VAL A 38 13.24 -7.31 -5.78
C VAL A 38 13.75 -7.24 -7.22
N SER A 39 12.86 -7.28 -8.21
CA SER A 39 13.21 -7.19 -9.63
C SER A 39 13.93 -5.87 -9.94
N ALA A 40 13.45 -4.74 -9.39
CA ALA A 40 14.12 -3.45 -9.53
C ALA A 40 15.52 -3.41 -8.89
N LEU A 41 15.70 -4.05 -7.73
CA LEU A 41 16.95 -3.99 -6.98
C LEU A 41 18.02 -4.97 -7.50
N LEU A 42 17.62 -6.16 -7.91
CA LEU A 42 18.53 -7.27 -8.24
C LEU A 42 18.63 -7.54 -9.73
N GLU A 43 17.54 -7.35 -10.48
CA GLU A 43 17.45 -7.70 -11.91
C GLU A 43 17.53 -6.45 -12.80
N ARG A 44 17.51 -5.25 -12.22
CA ARG A 44 17.54 -3.96 -12.93
C ARG A 44 16.37 -3.78 -13.89
N ASP A 45 15.21 -4.39 -13.57
CA ASP A 45 13.98 -4.22 -14.34
C ASP A 45 13.65 -2.73 -14.51
N ALA A 46 13.66 -2.25 -15.77
CA ALA A 46 13.49 -0.82 -16.06
C ALA A 46 12.10 -0.32 -15.70
N ASP A 47 11.05 -1.12 -15.91
CA ASP A 47 9.68 -0.74 -15.62
C ASP A 47 9.42 -0.72 -14.11
N ALA A 48 9.91 -1.75 -13.39
CA ALA A 48 9.86 -1.75 -11.94
C ALA A 48 10.62 -0.54 -11.34
N LEU A 49 11.81 -0.22 -11.87
CA LEU A 49 12.57 0.96 -11.46
C LEU A 49 11.82 2.27 -11.72
N LYS A 50 11.14 2.40 -12.87
CA LYS A 50 10.33 3.56 -13.22
C LYS A 50 9.15 3.70 -12.25
N SER A 51 8.45 2.62 -11.94
CA SER A 51 7.32 2.61 -11.01
C SER A 51 7.74 3.00 -9.60
N ILE A 52 8.85 2.46 -9.09
CA ILE A 52 9.42 2.77 -7.77
C ILE A 52 9.91 4.23 -7.68
N ARG A 53 10.40 4.81 -8.79
CA ARG A 53 10.90 6.20 -8.85
C ARG A 53 9.82 7.22 -9.20
N SER A 54 8.59 6.81 -9.36
CA SER A 54 7.44 7.69 -9.63
C SER A 54 7.39 8.87 -8.64
N LYS A 55 6.83 9.99 -9.08
CA LYS A 55 6.58 11.16 -8.22
C LYS A 55 5.49 10.89 -7.17
N ILE A 56 4.59 9.93 -7.43
CA ILE A 56 3.59 9.47 -6.47
C ILE A 56 4.32 8.74 -5.34
N LYS A 57 4.06 9.16 -4.10
CA LYS A 57 4.66 8.50 -2.93
C LYS A 57 4.19 7.04 -2.88
N PRO A 58 5.09 6.05 -2.96
CA PRO A 58 4.70 4.65 -2.96
C PRO A 58 4.20 4.23 -1.58
N ILE A 59 3.27 3.28 -1.59
CA ILE A 59 2.78 2.58 -0.40
C ILE A 59 3.21 1.13 -0.50
N THR A 60 3.52 0.49 0.61
CA THR A 60 3.88 -0.93 0.64
C THR A 60 3.62 -1.55 2.00
N SER A 61 3.56 -2.89 2.06
CA SER A 61 3.52 -3.63 3.33
C SER A 61 4.88 -3.61 4.05
N ALA A 62 4.87 -3.66 5.37
CA ALA A 62 6.07 -3.93 6.15
C ALA A 62 6.75 -5.25 5.75
N LEU A 63 5.97 -6.23 5.26
CA LEU A 63 6.47 -7.50 4.72
C LEU A 63 7.47 -7.32 3.58
N THR A 64 7.24 -6.35 2.69
CA THR A 64 8.07 -6.09 1.50
C THR A 64 9.55 -5.95 1.85
N PHE A 65 9.88 -5.30 2.97
CA PHE A 65 11.27 -5.10 3.36
C PHE A 65 11.92 -6.39 3.88
N ALA A 66 11.15 -7.23 4.60
CA ALA A 66 11.63 -8.52 5.05
C ALA A 66 11.90 -9.44 3.84
N GLU A 67 10.99 -9.49 2.89
CA GLU A 67 11.15 -10.31 1.68
C GLU A 67 12.28 -9.82 0.79
N ALA A 68 12.38 -8.51 0.54
CA ALA A 68 13.47 -7.93 -0.26
C ALA A 68 14.84 -8.15 0.40
N ALA A 69 14.95 -7.96 1.73
CA ALA A 69 16.17 -8.25 2.47
C ALA A 69 16.54 -9.74 2.36
N ARG A 70 15.57 -10.66 2.50
CA ARG A 70 15.80 -12.10 2.34
C ARG A 70 16.18 -12.47 0.91
N ALA A 71 15.62 -11.79 -0.10
CA ALA A 71 16.01 -11.99 -1.51
C ALA A 71 17.48 -11.57 -1.75
N ILE A 72 17.93 -10.44 -1.18
CA ILE A 72 19.32 -10.00 -1.27
C ILE A 72 20.25 -11.05 -0.63
N VAL A 73 19.93 -11.54 0.57
CA VAL A 73 20.71 -12.58 1.28
C VAL A 73 20.78 -13.86 0.42
N ARG A 74 19.64 -14.34 -0.11
CA ARG A 74 19.62 -15.54 -0.97
C ARG A 74 20.47 -15.34 -2.22
N ALA A 75 20.41 -14.17 -2.87
CA ALA A 75 21.21 -13.87 -4.04
C ALA A 75 22.72 -13.83 -3.72
N ARG A 76 23.09 -13.36 -2.52
CA ARG A 76 24.48 -13.36 -2.06
C ARG A 76 24.99 -14.78 -1.77
N VAL A 77 24.21 -15.58 -1.04
CA VAL A 77 24.55 -16.98 -0.73
C VAL A 77 24.67 -17.84 -1.98
N ALA A 78 23.82 -17.58 -2.98
CA ALA A 78 23.88 -18.24 -4.30
C ALA A 78 24.96 -17.63 -5.25
N GLU A 79 25.87 -16.79 -4.74
CA GLU A 79 26.95 -16.15 -5.48
C GLU A 79 26.51 -15.30 -6.70
N ARG A 80 25.22 -14.94 -6.77
CA ARG A 80 24.67 -14.07 -7.83
C ARG A 80 24.98 -12.59 -7.59
N LEU A 81 25.42 -12.24 -6.39
CA LEU A 81 25.84 -10.88 -6.03
C LEU A 81 27.26 -10.88 -5.47
N THR A 82 28.07 -9.92 -5.90
CA THR A 82 29.32 -9.60 -5.23
C THR A 82 29.04 -8.88 -3.90
N PRO A 83 30.01 -8.84 -2.96
CA PRO A 83 29.85 -8.07 -1.71
C PRO A 83 29.52 -6.59 -1.95
N ASP A 84 30.07 -5.98 -3.02
CA ASP A 84 29.77 -4.60 -3.37
C ASP A 84 28.34 -4.41 -3.90
N ALA A 85 27.88 -5.34 -4.74
CA ALA A 85 26.52 -5.34 -5.26
C ALA A 85 25.49 -5.56 -4.13
N GLU A 86 25.78 -6.47 -3.17
CA GLU A 86 24.97 -6.63 -1.97
C GLU A 86 24.86 -5.34 -1.17
N ARG A 87 25.98 -4.68 -0.85
CA ARG A 87 25.99 -3.39 -0.15
C ARG A 87 25.20 -2.31 -0.90
N ALA A 88 25.30 -2.29 -2.23
CA ALA A 88 24.53 -1.36 -3.06
C ALA A 88 23.02 -1.64 -3.00
N ALA A 89 22.61 -2.91 -3.08
CA ALA A 89 21.20 -3.33 -2.98
C ALA A 89 20.61 -2.98 -1.60
N VAL A 90 21.33 -3.25 -0.52
CA VAL A 90 20.90 -2.89 0.86
C VAL A 90 20.74 -1.36 1.00
N ARG A 91 21.68 -0.57 0.47
CA ARG A 91 21.54 0.89 0.49
C ARG A 91 20.33 1.36 -0.32
N ALA A 92 20.05 0.73 -1.46
CA ALA A 92 18.92 1.06 -2.30
C ALA A 92 17.59 0.71 -1.60
N LEU A 93 17.52 -0.47 -0.95
CA LEU A 93 16.36 -0.89 -0.15
C LEU A 93 16.05 0.14 0.96
N ARG A 94 17.05 0.54 1.74
CA ARG A 94 16.90 1.55 2.80
C ARG A 94 16.48 2.93 2.25
N ARG A 95 16.95 3.31 1.05
CA ARG A 95 16.49 4.56 0.42
C ARG A 95 15.03 4.48 0.02
N PHE A 96 14.58 3.33 -0.51
CA PHE A 96 13.18 3.11 -0.85
C PHE A 96 12.29 3.18 0.40
N GLU A 97 12.67 2.49 1.48
CA GLU A 97 11.94 2.48 2.75
C GLU A 97 11.67 3.90 3.29
N ARG A 98 12.68 4.78 3.26
CA ARG A 98 12.53 6.18 3.71
C ARG A 98 11.59 7.02 2.83
N ARG A 99 11.26 6.55 1.62
CA ARG A 99 10.42 7.29 0.66
C ARG A 99 8.98 6.82 0.64
N CYS A 100 8.70 5.63 1.12
CA CYS A 100 7.37 5.04 1.04
C CYS A 100 6.57 5.22 2.34
N TYR A 101 5.25 5.08 2.20
CA TYR A 101 4.37 4.85 3.33
C TYR A 101 4.32 3.35 3.59
N VAL A 102 4.68 2.95 4.80
CA VAL A 102 4.77 1.53 5.19
C VAL A 102 3.53 1.16 6.00
N VAL A 103 2.75 0.22 5.48
CA VAL A 103 1.56 -0.30 6.15
C VAL A 103 1.96 -1.47 7.03
N SER A 104 1.58 -1.41 8.30
CA SER A 104 1.81 -2.49 9.27
C SER A 104 0.92 -3.70 8.97
N ILE A 105 1.41 -4.89 9.30
CA ILE A 105 0.60 -6.12 9.28
C ILE A 105 -0.18 -6.17 10.58
N THR A 106 -1.45 -5.83 10.51
CA THR A 106 -2.37 -5.82 11.67
C THR A 106 -3.11 -7.15 11.81
N ASP A 107 -3.80 -7.34 12.94
CA ASP A 107 -4.67 -8.50 13.15
C ASP A 107 -5.80 -8.57 12.11
N ASP A 108 -6.29 -7.42 11.64
CA ASP A 108 -7.30 -7.36 10.57
C ASP A 108 -6.75 -7.87 9.24
N VAL A 109 -5.52 -7.49 8.87
CA VAL A 109 -4.83 -8.04 7.70
C VAL A 109 -4.68 -9.55 7.83
N LEU A 110 -4.22 -10.04 8.99
CA LEU A 110 -4.06 -11.48 9.23
C LEU A 110 -5.40 -12.23 9.25
N THR A 111 -6.47 -11.60 9.71
CA THR A 111 -7.83 -12.15 9.66
C THR A 111 -8.34 -12.24 8.22
N ARG A 112 -8.07 -11.21 7.39
CA ARG A 112 -8.43 -11.22 5.97
C ARG A 112 -7.70 -12.33 5.19
N VAL A 113 -6.43 -12.57 5.47
CA VAL A 113 -5.61 -13.64 4.86
C VAL A 113 -6.21 -15.05 5.03
N ARG A 114 -6.99 -15.28 6.09
CA ARG A 114 -7.64 -16.58 6.35
C ARG A 114 -8.85 -16.88 5.44
N ARG A 115 -9.31 -15.88 4.67
CA ARG A 115 -10.43 -16.01 3.75
C ARG A 115 -9.92 -16.20 2.33
N PRO A 116 -10.64 -16.94 1.47
CA PRO A 116 -10.20 -17.11 0.08
C PRO A 116 -10.12 -15.80 -0.68
N PHE A 117 -9.25 -15.79 -1.68
CA PHE A 117 -9.15 -14.75 -2.69
C PHE A 117 -9.83 -15.20 -3.99
N PRO A 118 -10.13 -14.29 -4.92
CA PRO A 118 -10.88 -14.63 -6.13
C PRO A 118 -10.21 -15.69 -7.01
N VAL A 119 -8.87 -15.74 -7.02
CA VAL A 119 -8.08 -16.69 -7.83
C VAL A 119 -7.17 -17.51 -6.93
N GLU A 120 -7.59 -18.70 -6.57
CA GLU A 120 -6.81 -19.64 -5.76
C GLU A 120 -6.04 -20.65 -6.64
N PRO A 121 -4.92 -21.22 -6.17
CA PRO A 121 -4.34 -21.06 -4.83
C PRO A 121 -3.44 -19.82 -4.69
N VAL A 122 -3.55 -19.11 -3.56
CA VAL A 122 -2.71 -17.96 -3.19
C VAL A 122 -1.75 -18.39 -2.08
N ARG A 123 -0.46 -18.02 -2.17
CA ARG A 123 0.50 -18.24 -1.10
C ARG A 123 0.26 -17.27 0.06
N THR A 124 0.60 -17.66 1.26
CA THR A 124 0.36 -16.84 2.47
C THR A 124 0.96 -15.43 2.36
N LEU A 125 2.17 -15.28 1.83
CA LEU A 125 2.80 -13.95 1.71
C LEU A 125 2.13 -13.10 0.63
N ASP A 126 1.72 -13.71 -0.49
CA ASP A 126 0.95 -13.05 -1.55
C ASP A 126 -0.42 -12.57 -1.00
N ALA A 127 -1.08 -13.42 -0.21
CA ALA A 127 -2.32 -13.09 0.49
C ALA A 127 -2.15 -11.92 1.47
N VAL A 128 -1.02 -11.83 2.18
CA VAL A 128 -0.72 -10.69 3.07
C VAL A 128 -0.58 -9.40 2.26
N HIS A 129 0.05 -9.41 1.08
CA HIS A 129 0.15 -8.24 0.22
C HIS A 129 -1.22 -7.78 -0.28
N LEU A 130 -2.06 -8.70 -0.76
CA LEU A 130 -3.41 -8.40 -1.22
C LEU A 130 -4.27 -7.85 -0.08
N ALA A 131 -4.28 -8.50 1.09
CA ALA A 131 -5.00 -8.03 2.27
C ALA A 131 -4.52 -6.67 2.77
N THR A 132 -3.20 -6.40 2.68
CA THR A 132 -2.65 -5.08 3.03
C THR A 132 -3.14 -4.01 2.06
N ALA A 133 -3.22 -4.30 0.76
CA ALA A 133 -3.77 -3.37 -0.22
C ALA A 133 -5.26 -3.08 0.02
N GLU A 134 -6.07 -4.12 0.34
CA GLU A 134 -7.49 -3.96 0.73
C GLU A 134 -7.64 -3.12 2.02
N SER A 135 -6.72 -3.24 2.97
CA SER A 135 -6.75 -2.48 4.25
C SER A 135 -6.53 -0.98 4.11
N LEU A 136 -6.11 -0.51 2.93
CA LEU A 136 -6.01 0.93 2.65
C LEU A 136 -7.38 1.62 2.64
N GLY A 137 -8.47 0.87 2.43
CA GLY A 137 -9.84 1.39 2.44
C GLY A 137 -10.17 2.28 1.24
N GLU A 138 -9.27 2.38 0.27
CA GLU A 138 -9.48 3.13 -0.97
C GLU A 138 -10.23 2.30 -2.01
N LEU A 139 -10.91 2.97 -2.93
CA LEU A 139 -11.53 2.30 -4.07
C LEU A 139 -10.46 1.57 -4.91
N PRO A 140 -10.64 0.29 -5.26
CA PRO A 140 -9.63 -0.48 -6.01
C PRO A 140 -9.15 0.22 -7.29
N GLN A 141 -10.03 0.93 -8.00
CA GLN A 141 -9.71 1.64 -9.24
C GLN A 141 -8.71 2.79 -9.03
N LEU A 142 -8.54 3.27 -7.80
CA LEU A 142 -7.58 4.32 -7.43
C LEU A 142 -6.22 3.76 -7.04
N ILE A 143 -6.12 2.45 -6.87
CA ILE A 143 -4.88 1.77 -6.47
C ILE A 143 -4.30 1.04 -7.68
N THR A 144 -3.04 1.31 -7.97
CA THR A 144 -2.24 0.52 -8.91
C THR A 144 -1.32 -0.40 -8.12
N ILE A 145 -1.50 -1.70 -8.26
CA ILE A 145 -0.59 -2.73 -7.70
C ILE A 145 0.56 -2.92 -8.68
N VAL A 146 1.77 -2.68 -8.21
CA VAL A 146 3.00 -2.91 -8.98
C VAL A 146 3.62 -4.23 -8.53
N THR A 147 3.58 -5.25 -9.38
CA THR A 147 4.00 -6.62 -9.06
C THR A 147 4.64 -7.33 -10.25
N ARG A 148 5.50 -8.33 -9.97
CA ARG A 148 6.05 -9.29 -10.93
C ARG A 148 5.60 -10.72 -10.66
N ASP A 149 4.73 -10.91 -9.63
CA ASP A 149 4.12 -12.22 -9.34
C ASP A 149 2.75 -12.32 -10.02
N ASP A 150 2.57 -13.38 -10.83
CA ASP A 150 1.34 -13.58 -11.60
C ASP A 150 0.14 -13.89 -10.71
N ARG A 151 0.31 -14.57 -9.54
CA ARG A 151 -0.77 -14.85 -8.61
C ARG A 151 -1.30 -13.57 -7.97
N VAL A 152 -0.39 -12.67 -7.57
CA VAL A 152 -0.75 -11.35 -7.06
C VAL A 152 -1.43 -10.53 -8.15
N ARG A 153 -0.90 -10.57 -9.38
CA ARG A 153 -1.46 -9.86 -10.54
C ARG A 153 -2.89 -10.29 -10.84
N ASP A 154 -3.13 -11.60 -10.94
CA ASP A 154 -4.44 -12.14 -11.30
C ASP A 154 -5.48 -11.83 -10.22
N ASN A 155 -5.10 -11.97 -8.96
CA ASN A 155 -5.99 -11.60 -7.84
C ASN A 155 -6.24 -10.09 -7.76
N ALA A 156 -5.22 -9.27 -7.97
CA ALA A 156 -5.37 -7.81 -7.98
C ALA A 156 -6.37 -7.36 -9.06
N LYS A 157 -6.27 -7.92 -10.28
CA LYS A 157 -7.23 -7.65 -11.35
C LYS A 157 -8.64 -8.11 -10.98
N ALA A 158 -8.78 -9.32 -10.42
CA ALA A 158 -10.08 -9.86 -10.01
C ALA A 158 -10.73 -9.06 -8.87
N LEU A 159 -9.92 -8.41 -8.03
CA LEU A 159 -10.36 -7.47 -6.98
C LEU A 159 -10.64 -6.05 -7.51
N GLY A 160 -10.40 -5.77 -8.80
CA GLY A 160 -10.68 -4.49 -9.44
C GLY A 160 -9.53 -3.47 -9.39
N TYR A 161 -8.34 -3.87 -8.97
CA TYR A 161 -7.14 -3.02 -8.98
C TYR A 161 -6.56 -2.85 -10.37
N SER A 162 -5.97 -1.67 -10.65
CA SER A 162 -5.03 -1.52 -11.77
C SER A 162 -3.73 -2.25 -11.47
N VAL A 163 -3.04 -2.79 -12.49
CA VAL A 163 -1.80 -3.57 -12.31
C VAL A 163 -0.73 -3.13 -13.30
N GLU A 164 0.51 -2.99 -12.80
CA GLU A 164 1.74 -2.73 -13.56
C GLU A 164 2.80 -3.80 -13.33
#